data_b671bd4e9f607d314d2b02870e336a23
#
_entry.id   b671bd4e9f607d314d2b02870e336a23
#
_cell.length_a   1.000
_cell.length_b   1.000
_cell.length_c   1.000
_cell.angle_alpha   90.00
_cell.angle_beta   90.00
_cell.angle_gamma   90.00
#
_symmetry.space_group_name_H-M   'P 1'
#
loop_
_entity.id
_entity.type
_entity.pdbx_description
1 polymer ?
#
loop_
_entity_poly.entity_id
_entity_poly.type
_entity_poly.pdbx_seq_one_letter_code
_entity_poly.pdbx_strand_id
1 'polypeptide(L)'
;VQNGTCTNYVLGRSIPMRTGDICIMAPDVTHSLSAFHDEDYIINILIRKSTFEQSFFGLLDSDTILSDFFKRTFYQTSEIPYLLFHSENDPVLTDLIERAYAECGHQKRYRKQMVNTLLSLFFINLFRRHEQHIEFSNIHLNSADENLMYILRYMQANFKTVSLKELSNLFNYSERQLQRIIQSATGHTFIENIQNQKMKLASELLIHSTLSVSEISERIGFQSLNNFRKIFFKYFNMTPSEYRRANI
;
A
#
# COMPACT_ATOMS: atom_id res chain seq x y z
N VAL A 1 -2.38 15.53 11.42
CA VAL A 1 -2.50 16.43 12.60
C VAL A 1 -1.18 16.40 13.33
N GLN A 2 -0.55 17.56 13.48
CA GLN A 2 0.76 17.67 14.12
C GLN A 2 0.61 17.84 15.64
N ASN A 3 -0.38 18.59 16.06
CA ASN A 3 -0.77 18.76 17.47
C ASN A 3 -2.27 18.99 17.57
N GLY A 4 -2.88 18.56 18.67
CA GLY A 4 -4.29 18.79 18.97
C GLY A 4 -5.24 17.85 18.22
N THR A 5 -6.38 18.40 17.81
CA THR A 5 -7.46 17.65 17.14
C THR A 5 -8.03 18.45 15.97
N CYS A 6 -8.62 17.75 15.03
CA CYS A 6 -9.44 18.38 14.00
C CYS A 6 -10.54 17.41 13.53
N THR A 7 -11.52 17.95 12.84
CA THR A 7 -12.53 17.14 12.17
C THR A 7 -12.49 17.42 10.68
N ASN A 8 -12.29 16.38 9.90
CA ASN A 8 -12.40 16.44 8.44
C ASN A 8 -13.82 16.02 8.02
N TYR A 9 -14.46 16.80 7.19
CA TYR A 9 -15.79 16.52 6.68
C TYR A 9 -15.68 16.11 5.22
N VAL A 10 -16.03 14.86 4.92
CA VAL A 10 -15.90 14.26 3.59
C VAL A 10 -17.22 13.65 3.19
N LEU A 11 -17.82 14.12 2.09
CA LEU A 11 -19.08 13.62 1.55
C LEU A 11 -20.19 13.51 2.61
N GLY A 12 -20.32 14.52 3.47
CA GLY A 12 -21.36 14.60 4.52
C GLY A 12 -21.05 13.80 5.81
N ARG A 13 -19.87 13.22 5.94
CA ARG A 13 -19.43 12.53 7.17
C ARG A 13 -18.36 13.32 7.88
N SER A 14 -18.36 13.22 9.20
CA SER A 14 -17.33 13.77 10.07
C SER A 14 -16.30 12.70 10.42
N ILE A 15 -15.03 13.04 10.26
CA ILE A 15 -13.88 12.19 10.55
C ILE A 15 -13.09 12.90 11.64
N PRO A 16 -13.25 12.53 12.92
CA PRO A 16 -12.45 13.08 13.99
C PRO A 16 -11.01 12.59 13.85
N MET A 17 -10.06 13.50 13.94
CA MET A 17 -8.62 13.23 13.85
C MET A 17 -7.90 13.83 15.04
N ARG A 18 -6.85 13.19 15.49
CA ARG A 18 -6.00 13.59 16.62
C ARG A 18 -4.53 13.64 16.21
N THR A 19 -3.70 14.12 17.11
CA THR A 19 -2.23 14.16 16.93
C THR A 19 -1.70 12.80 16.43
N GLY A 20 -0.93 12.84 15.35
CA GLY A 20 -0.39 11.66 14.68
C GLY A 20 -1.27 11.10 13.56
N ASP A 21 -2.54 11.49 13.48
CA ASP A 21 -3.40 11.01 12.38
C ASP A 21 -3.03 11.68 11.05
N ILE A 22 -2.97 10.87 10.01
CA ILE A 22 -2.63 11.28 8.64
C ILE A 22 -3.77 10.85 7.71
N CYS A 23 -4.43 11.81 7.09
CA CYS A 23 -5.48 11.57 6.12
C CYS A 23 -4.98 11.85 4.71
N ILE A 24 -5.01 10.86 3.84
CA ILE A 24 -4.69 11.02 2.42
C ILE A 24 -6.00 11.03 1.64
N MET A 25 -6.30 12.18 1.03
CA MET A 25 -7.51 12.37 0.23
C MET A 25 -7.30 11.88 -1.20
N ALA A 26 -8.29 11.20 -1.76
CA ALA A 26 -8.29 10.89 -3.18
C ALA A 26 -8.44 12.18 -4.03
N PRO A 27 -7.94 12.20 -5.27
CA PRO A 27 -8.16 13.32 -6.17
C PRO A 27 -9.64 13.65 -6.33
N ASP A 28 -9.93 14.94 -6.51
CA ASP A 28 -11.27 15.49 -6.80
C ASP A 28 -12.33 15.27 -5.70
N VAL A 29 -11.94 14.81 -4.51
CA VAL A 29 -12.84 14.67 -3.37
C VAL A 29 -13.00 16.00 -2.65
N THR A 30 -14.23 16.50 -2.66
CA THR A 30 -14.59 17.70 -1.91
C THR A 30 -14.65 17.40 -0.42
N HIS A 31 -13.91 18.16 0.36
CA HIS A 31 -13.84 18.05 1.81
C HIS A 31 -13.66 19.42 2.47
N SER A 32 -13.94 19.49 3.76
CA SER A 32 -13.64 20.65 4.59
C SER A 32 -13.05 20.19 5.93
N LEU A 33 -12.20 21.01 6.50
CA LEU A 33 -11.52 20.73 7.76
C LEU A 33 -11.85 21.82 8.77
N SER A 34 -12.14 21.43 10.00
CA SER A 34 -12.31 22.36 11.12
C SER A 34 -11.41 21.98 12.30
N ALA A 35 -10.79 22.99 12.88
CA ALA A 35 -10.01 22.94 14.11
C ALA A 35 -10.48 24.09 14.99
N PHE A 36 -10.68 23.87 16.27
CA PHE A 36 -11.40 24.79 17.14
C PHE A 36 -10.55 25.35 18.28
N HIS A 37 -9.35 24.82 18.52
CA HIS A 37 -8.47 25.26 19.60
C HIS A 37 -7.24 25.95 19.03
N ASP A 38 -6.74 26.97 19.76
CA ASP A 38 -5.57 27.75 19.33
C ASP A 38 -4.29 26.90 19.22
N GLU A 39 -4.24 25.79 19.92
CA GLU A 39 -3.11 24.82 19.92
C GLU A 39 -3.23 23.74 18.82
N ASP A 40 -4.36 23.69 18.09
CA ASP A 40 -4.55 22.74 17.02
C ASP A 40 -3.63 23.10 15.84
N TYR A 41 -2.69 22.21 15.50
CA TYR A 41 -1.75 22.42 14.42
C TYR A 41 -1.86 21.33 13.37
N ILE A 42 -2.34 21.72 12.19
CA ILE A 42 -2.58 20.84 11.06
C ILE A 42 -1.71 21.27 9.89
N ILE A 43 -0.96 20.33 9.33
CA ILE A 43 -0.21 20.55 8.09
C ILE A 43 -1.02 19.95 6.94
N ASN A 44 -1.41 20.79 6.01
CA ASN A 44 -2.08 20.37 4.78
C ASN A 44 -1.09 20.37 3.61
N ILE A 45 -0.89 19.19 2.98
CA ILE A 45 0.07 18.99 1.89
C ILE A 45 -0.69 18.74 0.60
N LEU A 46 -0.60 19.69 -0.32
CA LEU A 46 -1.20 19.57 -1.64
C LEU A 46 -0.17 19.06 -2.65
N ILE A 47 -0.39 17.88 -3.19
CA ILE A 47 0.48 17.27 -4.19
C ILE A 47 -0.26 17.21 -5.53
N ARG A 48 0.32 17.80 -6.57
CA ARG A 48 -0.26 17.67 -7.93
C ARG A 48 -0.15 16.22 -8.40
N LYS A 49 -1.17 15.73 -9.12
CA LYS A 49 -1.18 14.38 -9.69
C LYS A 49 0.10 14.08 -10.47
N SER A 50 0.56 14.99 -11.35
CA SER A 50 1.81 14.84 -12.10
C SER A 50 3.05 14.72 -11.21
N THR A 51 3.12 15.44 -10.10
CA THR A 51 4.23 15.33 -9.13
C THR A 51 4.18 13.99 -8.40
N PHE A 52 2.98 13.55 -8.03
CA PHE A 52 2.79 12.24 -7.40
C PHE A 52 3.25 11.12 -8.34
N GLU A 53 2.82 11.14 -9.60
CA GLU A 53 3.22 10.17 -10.62
C GLU A 53 4.73 10.13 -10.83
N GLN A 54 5.39 11.27 -10.93
CA GLN A 54 6.82 11.34 -11.19
C GLN A 54 7.71 10.99 -10.01
N SER A 55 7.28 11.35 -8.79
CA SER A 55 8.14 11.28 -7.61
C SER A 55 7.78 10.15 -6.65
N PHE A 56 6.52 9.69 -6.65
CA PHE A 56 6.00 8.76 -5.65
C PHE A 56 5.41 7.48 -6.25
N PHE A 57 5.16 7.47 -7.57
CA PHE A 57 4.57 6.29 -8.23
C PHE A 57 5.46 5.05 -8.10
N GLY A 58 6.78 5.23 -8.18
CA GLY A 58 7.74 4.15 -7.96
C GLY A 58 7.71 3.54 -6.55
N LEU A 59 7.17 4.26 -5.55
CA LEU A 59 6.95 3.70 -4.21
C LEU A 59 5.79 2.71 -4.19
N LEU A 60 4.86 2.86 -5.14
CA LEU A 60 3.72 1.98 -5.35
C LEU A 60 4.03 0.88 -6.37
N ASP A 61 5.25 0.85 -6.90
CA ASP A 61 5.66 -0.09 -7.95
C ASP A 61 6.13 -1.45 -7.39
N SER A 62 5.96 -1.65 -6.09
CA SER A 62 6.04 -2.98 -5.54
C SER A 62 4.79 -3.76 -5.99
N ASP A 63 4.96 -4.95 -6.59
CA ASP A 63 3.89 -5.89 -6.93
C ASP A 63 3.19 -6.47 -5.70
N THR A 64 2.81 -5.60 -4.77
CA THR A 64 2.05 -5.97 -3.59
C THR A 64 0.56 -5.72 -3.81
N ILE A 65 -0.28 -6.51 -3.18
CA ILE A 65 -1.74 -6.37 -3.22
C ILE A 65 -2.18 -4.97 -2.78
N LEU A 66 -1.50 -4.43 -1.76
CA LEU A 66 -1.78 -3.08 -1.27
C LEU A 66 -1.35 -2.00 -2.26
N SER A 67 -0.22 -2.18 -2.94
CA SER A 67 0.21 -1.26 -4.00
C SER A 67 -0.83 -1.17 -5.13
N ASP A 68 -1.35 -2.30 -5.59
CA ASP A 68 -2.42 -2.33 -6.59
C ASP A 68 -3.70 -1.67 -6.09
N PHE A 69 -4.04 -1.87 -4.82
CA PHE A 69 -5.16 -1.20 -4.18
C PHE A 69 -4.97 0.33 -4.15
N PHE A 70 -3.79 0.82 -3.73
CA PHE A 70 -3.48 2.25 -3.73
C PHE A 70 -3.48 2.84 -5.14
N LYS A 71 -2.89 2.15 -6.13
CA LYS A 71 -2.93 2.58 -7.54
C LYS A 71 -4.36 2.81 -8.01
N ARG A 72 -5.28 1.90 -7.68
CA ARG A 72 -6.69 2.04 -8.04
C ARG A 72 -7.37 3.19 -7.32
N THR A 73 -7.09 3.37 -6.04
CA THR A 73 -7.66 4.48 -5.25
C THR A 73 -7.25 5.85 -5.81
N PHE A 74 -6.03 5.97 -6.33
CA PHE A 74 -5.53 7.25 -6.84
C PHE A 74 -5.73 7.46 -8.35
N TYR A 75 -5.83 6.39 -9.15
CA TYR A 75 -5.82 6.49 -10.63
C TYR A 75 -7.06 5.97 -11.33
N GLN A 76 -7.93 5.28 -10.63
CA GLN A 76 -9.23 4.85 -11.15
C GLN A 76 -10.32 5.57 -10.36
N THR A 77 -11.54 5.62 -10.90
CA THR A 77 -12.72 6.09 -10.16
C THR A 77 -12.95 5.16 -8.96
N SER A 78 -12.21 5.41 -7.89
CA SER A 78 -12.35 4.65 -6.66
C SER A 78 -13.52 5.22 -5.85
N GLU A 79 -14.32 4.35 -5.30
CA GLU A 79 -15.37 4.71 -4.34
C GLU A 79 -14.80 5.09 -2.96
N ILE A 80 -13.47 4.96 -2.78
CA ILE A 80 -12.78 5.29 -1.52
C ILE A 80 -12.25 6.72 -1.59
N PRO A 81 -12.86 7.67 -0.88
CA PRO A 81 -12.50 9.08 -0.96
C PRO A 81 -11.26 9.43 -0.14
N TYR A 82 -10.88 8.64 0.87
CA TYR A 82 -9.70 8.90 1.68
C TYR A 82 -9.15 7.64 2.35
N LEU A 83 -7.90 7.74 2.77
CA LEU A 83 -7.20 6.78 3.63
C LEU A 83 -6.81 7.49 4.92
N LEU A 84 -7.20 6.94 6.06
CA LEU A 84 -6.82 7.46 7.37
C LEU A 84 -5.80 6.50 8.03
N PHE A 85 -4.65 7.04 8.39
CA PHE A 85 -3.60 6.32 9.10
C PHE A 85 -3.53 6.82 10.54
N HIS A 86 -3.57 5.90 11.49
CA HIS A 86 -3.30 6.17 12.88
C HIS A 86 -1.84 5.87 13.18
N SER A 87 -0.98 6.91 13.09
CA SER A 87 0.47 6.73 13.25
C SER A 87 0.95 6.83 14.70
N GLU A 88 0.03 7.00 15.66
CA GLU A 88 0.35 7.09 17.10
C GLU A 88 1.45 8.13 17.42
N ASN A 89 1.48 9.21 16.65
CA ASN A 89 2.49 10.27 16.73
C ASN A 89 3.93 9.77 16.50
N ASP A 90 4.12 8.95 15.47
CA ASP A 90 5.44 8.42 15.09
C ASP A 90 6.46 9.56 14.87
N PRO A 91 7.53 9.64 15.69
CA PRO A 91 8.48 10.73 15.63
C PRO A 91 9.26 10.78 14.30
N VAL A 92 9.40 9.67 13.59
CA VAL A 92 10.05 9.65 12.27
C VAL A 92 9.20 10.35 11.23
N LEU A 93 7.88 10.13 11.26
CA LEU A 93 6.95 10.78 10.34
C LEU A 93 6.84 12.27 10.65
N THR A 94 6.78 12.62 11.94
CA THR A 94 6.76 14.00 12.42
C THR A 94 8.00 14.77 11.96
N ASP A 95 9.21 14.27 12.20
CA ASP A 95 10.47 14.90 11.78
C ASP A 95 10.51 15.13 10.25
N LEU A 96 10.12 14.13 9.47
CA LEU A 96 10.14 14.23 8.01
C LEU A 96 9.21 15.33 7.49
N ILE A 97 8.02 15.48 8.07
CA ILE A 97 7.06 16.52 7.69
C ILE A 97 7.53 17.89 8.14
N GLU A 98 8.05 18.03 9.35
CA GLU A 98 8.59 19.30 9.84
C GLU A 98 9.75 19.80 8.98
N ARG A 99 10.66 18.90 8.60
CA ARG A 99 11.78 19.22 7.70
C ARG A 99 11.30 19.61 6.31
N ALA A 100 10.31 18.91 5.78
CA ALA A 100 9.72 19.25 4.49
C ALA A 100 9.02 20.63 4.54
N TYR A 101 8.30 20.91 5.62
CA TYR A 101 7.67 22.21 5.84
C TYR A 101 8.70 23.34 5.99
N ALA A 102 9.74 23.16 6.79
CA ALA A 102 10.83 24.13 6.97
C ALA A 102 11.55 24.42 5.63
N GLU A 103 11.76 23.39 4.79
CA GLU A 103 12.38 23.56 3.50
C GLU A 103 11.50 24.38 2.52
N CYS A 104 10.18 24.33 2.67
CA CYS A 104 9.26 25.13 1.86
C CYS A 104 9.40 26.63 2.12
N GLY A 105 9.76 27.04 3.35
CA GLY A 105 9.96 28.45 3.77
C GLY A 105 11.25 29.07 3.22
N HIS A 106 12.19 28.30 2.72
CA HIS A 106 13.50 28.79 2.28
C HIS A 106 13.67 28.70 0.75
N GLN A 107 14.18 29.78 0.15
CA GLN A 107 14.54 29.78 -1.29
C GLN A 107 15.95 29.20 -1.52
N LYS A 108 16.17 27.94 -1.17
CA LYS A 108 17.46 27.26 -1.36
C LYS A 108 17.54 26.58 -2.74
N ARG A 109 18.77 26.43 -3.24
CA ARG A 109 19.06 25.60 -4.42
C ARG A 109 18.61 24.16 -4.13
N TYR A 110 17.96 23.51 -5.11
CA TYR A 110 17.42 22.15 -5.00
C TYR A 110 16.26 21.96 -4.00
N ARG A 111 15.59 23.04 -3.56
CA ARG A 111 14.45 22.99 -2.64
C ARG A 111 13.39 21.97 -3.09
N LYS A 112 12.99 22.01 -4.37
CA LYS A 112 11.97 21.12 -4.91
C LYS A 112 12.38 19.63 -4.78
N GLN A 113 13.63 19.32 -5.10
CA GLN A 113 14.15 17.96 -4.98
C GLN A 113 14.21 17.53 -3.52
N MET A 114 14.66 18.41 -2.63
CA MET A 114 14.71 18.11 -1.18
C MET A 114 13.31 17.81 -0.62
N VAL A 115 12.32 18.66 -0.89
CA VAL A 115 10.94 18.45 -0.45
C VAL A 115 10.39 17.13 -1.00
N ASN A 116 10.58 16.84 -2.30
CA ASN A 116 10.12 15.58 -2.89
C ASN A 116 10.81 14.38 -2.25
N THR A 117 12.10 14.45 -1.94
CA THR A 117 12.84 13.36 -1.27
C THR A 117 12.31 13.13 0.14
N LEU A 118 12.09 14.19 0.93
CA LEU A 118 11.54 14.10 2.27
C LEU A 118 10.12 13.51 2.26
N LEU A 119 9.28 13.92 1.31
CA LEU A 119 7.95 13.33 1.14
C LEU A 119 8.01 11.88 0.68
N SER A 120 9.00 11.51 -0.17
CA SER A 120 9.21 10.11 -0.54
C SER A 120 9.57 9.26 0.69
N LEU A 121 10.49 9.74 1.52
CA LEU A 121 10.85 9.08 2.78
C LEU A 121 9.67 8.99 3.74
N PHE A 122 8.84 10.05 3.82
CA PHE A 122 7.63 10.04 4.60
C PHE A 122 6.67 8.94 4.14
N PHE A 123 6.35 8.84 2.84
CA PHE A 123 5.47 7.80 2.33
C PHE A 123 6.04 6.39 2.51
N ILE A 124 7.34 6.19 2.28
CA ILE A 124 8.00 4.90 2.52
C ILE A 124 7.84 4.49 4.00
N ASN A 125 8.11 5.41 4.94
CA ASN A 125 7.99 5.09 6.36
C ASN A 125 6.52 4.90 6.78
N LEU A 126 5.61 5.72 6.29
CA LEU A 126 4.18 5.60 6.54
C LEU A 126 3.67 4.20 6.14
N PHE A 127 3.93 3.78 4.90
CA PHE A 127 3.49 2.47 4.43
C PHE A 127 4.22 1.32 5.14
N ARG A 128 5.53 1.40 5.33
CA ARG A 128 6.31 0.35 5.99
C ARG A 128 5.89 0.10 7.44
N ARG A 129 5.54 1.15 8.18
CA ARG A 129 5.31 1.09 9.64
C ARG A 129 3.84 1.08 10.02
N HIS A 130 2.98 1.71 9.22
CA HIS A 130 1.58 1.96 9.56
C HIS A 130 0.56 1.38 8.57
N GLU A 131 1.01 0.59 7.60
CA GLU A 131 0.13 -0.09 6.64
C GLU A 131 -0.95 -0.95 7.34
N GLN A 132 -0.65 -1.48 8.52
CA GLN A 132 -1.59 -2.29 9.29
C GLN A 132 -2.63 -1.45 10.08
N HIS A 133 -2.41 -0.14 10.21
CA HIS A 133 -3.27 0.78 10.97
C HIS A 133 -4.02 1.76 10.07
N ILE A 134 -4.39 1.32 8.87
CA ILE A 134 -5.17 2.14 7.94
C ILE A 134 -6.65 1.93 8.22
N GLU A 135 -7.37 3.04 8.41
CA GLU A 135 -8.82 3.10 8.38
C GLU A 135 -9.28 3.58 7.00
N PHE A 136 -10.24 2.87 6.41
CA PHE A 136 -10.83 3.22 5.12
C PHE A 136 -12.16 3.90 5.34
N SER A 137 -12.48 4.85 4.46
CA SER A 137 -13.77 5.50 4.53
C SER A 137 -14.90 4.53 4.18
N ASN A 138 -15.81 4.32 5.12
CA ASN A 138 -17.04 3.54 4.94
C ASN A 138 -18.11 4.36 4.21
N ILE A 139 -17.80 4.93 3.05
CA ILE A 139 -18.85 5.55 2.23
C ILE A 139 -19.44 4.46 1.34
N HIS A 140 -20.53 3.86 1.82
CA HIS A 140 -21.25 2.77 1.15
C HIS A 140 -20.41 1.54 0.80
N LEU A 141 -19.30 1.32 1.53
CA LEU A 141 -18.75 0.01 1.55
C LEU A 141 -19.74 -0.84 2.36
N ASN A 142 -20.47 -1.72 1.70
CA ASN A 142 -21.15 -2.81 2.39
C ASN A 142 -20.12 -3.48 3.31
N SER A 143 -20.53 -4.17 4.35
CA SER A 143 -19.65 -4.97 5.21
C SER A 143 -18.62 -5.83 4.46
N ALA A 144 -18.77 -5.96 3.15
CA ALA A 144 -17.87 -6.54 2.17
C ALA A 144 -16.51 -5.83 2.05
N ASP A 145 -16.44 -4.53 2.22
CA ASP A 145 -15.24 -3.75 1.90
C ASP A 145 -14.34 -3.52 3.12
N GLU A 146 -14.89 -3.47 4.33
CA GLU A 146 -14.07 -3.59 5.56
C GLU A 146 -13.35 -4.94 5.56
N ASN A 147 -14.07 -5.99 5.22
CA ASN A 147 -13.49 -7.32 5.08
C ASN A 147 -12.45 -7.39 3.95
N LEU A 148 -12.56 -6.59 2.89
CA LEU A 148 -11.61 -6.60 1.77
C LEU A 148 -10.18 -6.35 2.23
N MET A 149 -9.96 -5.35 3.07
CA MET A 149 -8.60 -5.04 3.56
C MET A 149 -8.06 -6.13 4.46
N TYR A 150 -8.90 -6.71 5.32
CA TYR A 150 -8.49 -7.86 6.12
C TYR A 150 -8.19 -9.07 5.21
N ILE A 151 -8.97 -9.27 4.16
CA ILE A 151 -8.73 -10.31 3.16
C ILE A 151 -7.37 -10.10 2.47
N LEU A 152 -7.11 -8.88 1.96
CA LEU A 152 -5.87 -8.58 1.26
C LEU A 152 -4.64 -8.69 2.17
N ARG A 153 -4.73 -8.18 3.39
CA ARG A 153 -3.68 -8.34 4.40
C ARG A 153 -3.43 -9.80 4.77
N TYR A 154 -4.50 -10.56 4.98
CA TYR A 154 -4.38 -11.98 5.27
C TYR A 154 -3.72 -12.74 4.12
N MET A 155 -4.12 -12.44 2.88
CA MET A 155 -3.48 -13.00 1.68
C MET A 155 -1.99 -12.64 1.62
N GLN A 156 -1.63 -11.39 1.89
CA GLN A 156 -0.24 -10.93 1.88
C GLN A 156 0.60 -11.60 2.98
N ALA A 157 0.08 -11.70 4.18
CA ALA A 157 0.78 -12.34 5.30
C ALA A 157 0.94 -13.86 5.10
N ASN A 158 -0.04 -14.51 4.46
CA ASN A 158 -0.13 -15.97 4.36
C ASN A 158 0.00 -16.49 2.92
N PHE A 159 0.54 -15.73 1.98
CA PHE A 159 0.58 -16.04 0.54
C PHE A 159 1.23 -17.39 0.20
N LYS A 160 2.03 -17.95 1.10
CA LYS A 160 2.69 -19.24 0.90
C LYS A 160 1.72 -20.42 0.97
N THR A 161 0.72 -20.33 1.84
CA THR A 161 -0.17 -21.44 2.23
C THR A 161 -1.64 -21.16 2.05
N VAL A 162 -2.05 -19.88 2.01
CA VAL A 162 -3.45 -19.48 1.96
C VAL A 162 -4.18 -20.06 0.74
N SER A 163 -5.40 -20.52 0.97
CA SER A 163 -6.32 -20.98 -0.07
C SER A 163 -7.57 -20.11 -0.13
N LEU A 164 -8.22 -20.07 -1.31
CA LEU A 164 -9.47 -19.35 -1.47
C LEU A 164 -10.58 -19.90 -0.54
N LYS A 165 -10.58 -21.21 -0.32
CA LYS A 165 -11.51 -21.89 0.60
C LYS A 165 -11.30 -21.47 2.05
N GLU A 166 -10.04 -21.33 2.48
CA GLU A 166 -9.71 -20.84 3.82
C GLU A 166 -10.21 -19.41 4.02
N LEU A 167 -9.94 -18.51 3.08
CA LEU A 167 -10.44 -17.13 3.11
C LEU A 167 -11.98 -17.10 3.10
N SER A 168 -12.61 -17.93 2.30
CA SER A 168 -14.06 -18.06 2.20
C SER A 168 -14.68 -18.39 3.57
N ASN A 169 -14.10 -19.35 4.27
CA ASN A 169 -14.55 -19.75 5.61
C ASN A 169 -14.26 -18.65 6.66
N LEU A 170 -13.09 -18.03 6.61
CA LEU A 170 -12.65 -17.03 7.59
C LEU A 170 -13.50 -15.75 7.52
N PHE A 171 -13.88 -15.34 6.32
CA PHE A 171 -14.60 -14.08 6.09
C PHE A 171 -16.09 -14.27 5.78
N ASN A 172 -16.63 -15.48 5.87
CA ASN A 172 -18.03 -15.80 5.61
C ASN A 172 -18.54 -15.38 4.22
N TYR A 173 -17.69 -15.51 3.19
CA TYR A 173 -18.05 -15.33 1.78
C TYR A 173 -18.10 -16.67 1.05
N SER A 174 -18.89 -16.77 -0.02
CA SER A 174 -18.66 -17.82 -1.00
C SER A 174 -17.36 -17.58 -1.77
N GLU A 175 -16.66 -18.64 -2.20
CA GLU A 175 -15.43 -18.50 -3.01
C GLU A 175 -15.64 -17.62 -4.26
N ARG A 176 -16.82 -17.73 -4.88
CA ARG A 176 -17.19 -16.91 -6.05
C ARG A 176 -17.32 -15.42 -5.71
N GLN A 177 -17.91 -15.09 -4.58
CA GLN A 177 -18.01 -13.69 -4.11
C GLN A 177 -16.64 -13.14 -3.78
N LEU A 178 -15.84 -13.91 -3.05
CA LEU A 178 -14.49 -13.53 -2.65
C LEU A 178 -13.60 -13.30 -3.87
N GLN A 179 -13.66 -14.18 -4.87
CA GLN A 179 -12.89 -14.03 -6.10
C GLN A 179 -13.28 -12.76 -6.86
N ARG A 180 -14.60 -12.43 -6.92
CA ARG A 180 -15.07 -11.19 -7.53
C ARG A 180 -14.59 -9.96 -6.77
N ILE A 181 -14.65 -9.97 -5.43
CA ILE A 181 -14.18 -8.89 -4.56
C ILE A 181 -12.69 -8.64 -4.77
N ILE A 182 -11.87 -9.68 -4.69
CA ILE A 182 -10.42 -9.59 -4.90
C ILE A 182 -10.10 -9.07 -6.30
N GLN A 183 -10.74 -9.61 -7.33
CA GLN A 183 -10.49 -9.19 -8.71
C GLN A 183 -10.93 -7.75 -8.97
N SER A 184 -12.06 -7.32 -8.40
CA SER A 184 -12.50 -5.93 -8.50
C SER A 184 -11.53 -4.96 -7.83
N ALA A 185 -10.97 -5.34 -6.69
CA ALA A 185 -10.06 -4.49 -5.91
C ALA A 185 -8.65 -4.43 -6.51
N THR A 186 -8.10 -5.57 -6.95
CA THR A 186 -6.69 -5.68 -7.38
C THR A 186 -6.49 -5.74 -8.89
N GLY A 187 -7.54 -6.03 -9.67
CA GLY A 187 -7.46 -6.31 -11.11
C GLY A 187 -7.05 -7.72 -11.44
N HIS A 188 -6.60 -8.48 -10.45
CA HIS A 188 -6.06 -9.82 -10.58
C HIS A 188 -6.94 -10.85 -9.85
N THR A 189 -6.97 -12.06 -10.34
CA THR A 189 -7.59 -13.17 -9.63
C THR A 189 -6.83 -13.49 -8.34
N PHE A 190 -7.45 -14.22 -7.40
CA PHE A 190 -6.77 -14.72 -6.20
C PHE A 190 -5.46 -15.44 -6.55
N ILE A 191 -5.50 -16.34 -7.53
CA ILE A 191 -4.32 -17.12 -7.93
C ILE A 191 -3.20 -16.24 -8.48
N GLU A 192 -3.53 -15.25 -9.32
CA GLU A 192 -2.55 -14.30 -9.87
C GLU A 192 -1.91 -13.46 -8.78
N ASN A 193 -2.69 -12.96 -7.83
CA ASN A 193 -2.16 -12.22 -6.68
C ASN A 193 -1.16 -13.07 -5.87
N ILE A 194 -1.51 -14.32 -5.58
CA ILE A 194 -0.61 -15.25 -4.86
C ILE A 194 0.64 -15.58 -5.69
N GLN A 195 0.49 -15.80 -6.99
CA GLN A 195 1.63 -16.06 -7.86
C GLN A 195 2.57 -14.85 -7.95
N ASN A 196 2.05 -13.63 -8.08
CA ASN A 196 2.83 -12.40 -8.07
C ASN A 196 3.71 -12.30 -6.82
N GLN A 197 3.12 -12.50 -5.63
CA GLN A 197 3.85 -12.47 -4.37
C GLN A 197 4.96 -13.55 -4.30
N LYS A 198 4.64 -14.77 -4.73
CA LYS A 198 5.61 -15.88 -4.77
C LYS A 198 6.75 -15.58 -5.74
N MET A 199 6.46 -15.04 -6.92
CA MET A 199 7.46 -14.73 -7.94
C MET A 199 8.37 -13.56 -7.52
N LYS A 200 7.81 -12.55 -6.86
CA LYS A 200 8.58 -11.46 -6.27
C LYS A 200 9.59 -11.99 -5.25
N LEU A 201 9.12 -12.75 -4.25
CA LEU A 201 10.02 -13.33 -3.25
C LEU A 201 11.04 -14.30 -3.88
N ALA A 202 10.66 -15.05 -4.93
CA ALA A 202 11.58 -15.93 -5.65
C ALA A 202 12.71 -15.14 -6.31
N SER A 203 12.40 -14.04 -7.01
CA SER A 203 13.41 -13.20 -7.66
C SER A 203 14.38 -12.59 -6.65
N GLU A 204 13.87 -12.08 -5.52
CA GLU A 204 14.69 -11.54 -4.44
C GLU A 204 15.64 -12.61 -3.85
N LEU A 205 15.12 -13.81 -3.56
CA LEU A 205 15.94 -14.90 -3.03
C LEU A 205 16.98 -15.41 -4.03
N LEU A 206 16.68 -15.40 -5.32
CA LEU A 206 17.62 -15.79 -6.36
C LEU A 206 18.82 -14.84 -6.43
N ILE A 207 18.61 -13.55 -6.22
CA ILE A 207 19.65 -12.51 -6.27
C ILE A 207 20.43 -12.42 -4.95
N HIS A 208 19.70 -12.44 -3.83
CA HIS A 208 20.28 -12.07 -2.53
C HIS A 208 20.57 -13.26 -1.61
N SER A 209 20.46 -14.50 -2.10
CA SER A 209 20.78 -15.67 -1.29
C SER A 209 21.53 -16.74 -2.07
N THR A 210 22.21 -17.62 -1.33
CA THR A 210 22.92 -18.80 -1.85
C THR A 210 22.04 -20.05 -1.93
N LEU A 211 20.74 -19.94 -1.61
CA LEU A 211 19.80 -21.05 -1.63
C LEU A 211 19.71 -21.68 -3.02
N SER A 212 19.62 -22.99 -3.09
CA SER A 212 19.36 -23.69 -4.34
C SER A 212 17.96 -23.36 -4.88
N VAL A 213 17.76 -23.57 -6.16
CA VAL A 213 16.44 -23.37 -6.81
C VAL A 213 15.35 -24.22 -6.16
N SER A 214 15.71 -25.43 -5.68
CA SER A 214 14.79 -26.32 -4.97
C SER A 214 14.38 -25.76 -3.62
N GLU A 215 15.34 -25.30 -2.83
CA GLU A 215 15.09 -24.67 -1.52
C GLU A 215 14.26 -23.41 -1.64
N ILE A 216 14.51 -22.58 -2.66
CA ILE A 216 13.67 -21.41 -2.95
C ILE A 216 12.24 -21.82 -3.27
N SER A 217 12.06 -22.80 -4.16
CA SER A 217 10.74 -23.32 -4.53
C SER A 217 9.93 -23.75 -3.31
N GLU A 218 10.55 -24.50 -2.41
CA GLU A 218 9.94 -24.96 -1.16
C GLU A 218 9.63 -23.80 -0.21
N ARG A 219 10.59 -22.89 -0.02
CA ARG A 219 10.49 -21.75 0.90
C ARG A 219 9.38 -20.77 0.53
N ILE A 220 9.04 -20.64 -0.76
CA ILE A 220 7.95 -19.81 -1.24
C ILE A 220 6.62 -20.58 -1.37
N GLY A 221 6.58 -21.83 -0.94
CA GLY A 221 5.35 -22.63 -0.85
C GLY A 221 4.91 -23.26 -2.17
N PHE A 222 5.84 -23.73 -3.01
CA PHE A 222 5.52 -24.61 -4.13
C PHE A 222 5.70 -26.07 -3.73
N GLN A 223 4.70 -26.89 -4.01
CA GLN A 223 4.75 -28.33 -3.78
C GLN A 223 5.55 -29.08 -4.85
N SER A 224 5.80 -28.45 -6.01
CA SER A 224 6.50 -29.05 -7.14
C SER A 224 7.49 -28.07 -7.74
N LEU A 225 8.75 -28.47 -7.79
CA LEU A 225 9.83 -27.71 -8.43
C LEU A 225 9.56 -27.48 -9.93
N ASN A 226 8.97 -28.45 -10.61
CA ASN A 226 8.66 -28.33 -12.03
C ASN A 226 7.56 -27.27 -12.25
N ASN A 227 6.56 -27.22 -11.40
CA ASN A 227 5.52 -26.18 -11.46
C ASN A 227 6.10 -24.81 -11.18
N PHE A 228 6.96 -24.68 -10.18
CA PHE A 228 7.69 -23.44 -9.90
C PHE A 228 8.47 -22.95 -11.13
N ARG A 229 9.31 -23.83 -11.75
CA ARG A 229 10.10 -23.46 -12.92
C ARG A 229 9.22 -22.98 -14.08
N LYS A 230 8.10 -23.66 -14.33
CA LYS A 230 7.15 -23.30 -15.39
C LYS A 230 6.53 -21.91 -15.14
N ILE A 231 6.09 -21.65 -13.93
CA ILE A 231 5.49 -20.36 -13.56
C ILE A 231 6.55 -19.26 -13.58
N PHE A 232 7.72 -19.51 -13.05
CA PHE A 232 8.82 -18.55 -13.06
C PHE A 232 9.21 -18.15 -14.49
N PHE A 233 9.33 -19.11 -15.38
CA PHE A 233 9.59 -18.85 -16.80
C PHE A 233 8.48 -18.00 -17.45
N LYS A 234 7.21 -18.26 -17.11
CA LYS A 234 6.09 -17.45 -17.60
C LYS A 234 6.19 -15.98 -17.19
N TYR A 235 6.73 -15.70 -16.00
CA TYR A 235 6.83 -14.33 -15.46
C TYR A 235 8.06 -13.59 -15.97
N PHE A 236 9.20 -14.26 -16.04
CA PHE A 236 10.49 -13.62 -16.30
C PHE A 236 11.12 -13.96 -17.65
N ASN A 237 10.50 -14.81 -18.44
CA ASN A 237 11.04 -15.35 -19.71
C ASN A 237 12.45 -16.00 -19.58
N MET A 238 12.80 -16.39 -18.37
CA MET A 238 14.07 -17.03 -17.99
C MET A 238 13.82 -18.13 -17.00
N THR A 239 14.67 -19.16 -17.01
CA THR A 239 14.68 -20.13 -15.92
C THR A 239 15.22 -19.48 -14.65
N PRO A 240 14.88 -19.99 -13.45
CA PRO A 240 15.43 -19.46 -12.19
C PRO A 240 16.97 -19.43 -12.17
N SER A 241 17.63 -20.41 -12.75
CA SER A 241 19.10 -20.48 -12.82
C SER A 241 19.71 -19.46 -13.79
N GLU A 242 19.06 -19.20 -14.92
CA GLU A 242 19.45 -18.13 -15.85
C GLU A 242 19.23 -16.76 -15.24
N TYR A 243 18.09 -16.56 -14.59
CA TYR A 243 17.77 -15.31 -13.90
C TYR A 243 18.82 -14.98 -12.82
N ARG A 244 19.22 -15.95 -12.00
CA ARG A 244 20.30 -15.77 -11.02
C ARG A 244 21.59 -15.34 -11.69
N ARG A 245 22.04 -16.04 -12.75
CA ARG A 245 23.31 -15.71 -13.44
C ARG A 245 23.30 -14.35 -14.12
N ALA A 246 22.14 -13.87 -14.54
CA ALA A 246 22.01 -12.58 -15.21
C ALA A 246 21.99 -11.39 -14.23
N ASN A 247 21.73 -11.63 -12.93
CA ASN A 247 21.54 -10.57 -11.92
C ASN A 247 22.56 -10.65 -10.75
N ILE A 248 23.56 -11.48 -10.83
CA ILE A 248 24.76 -11.53 -9.96
C ILE A 248 25.98 -11.20 -10.80
#